data_29725c1f4e5bcd0c27850436cfb0c6dd
#
_entry.id   29725c1f4e5bcd0c27850436cfb0c6dd
#
_cell.length_a   1.000
_cell.length_b   1.000
_cell.length_c   1.000
_cell.angle_alpha   90.00
_cell.angle_beta   90.00
_cell.angle_gamma   90.00
#
_symmetry.space_group_name_H-M   'P 1'
#
loop_
_entity.id
_entity.type
_entity.pdbx_description
1 polymer ?
#
loop_
_entity_poly.entity_id
_entity_poly.type
_entity_poly.pdbx_seq_one_letter_code
_entity_poly.pdbx_strand_id
1 'polypeptide(L)'
;RLINNAVSLNQDSFVRDVIQHNLKRLNIYGYEVSGFTSVFDSLQSYYDISMSLLDPANCQELFTRERPVYTKVRDDMPAIYGLGSTVKNSLVADGCSIDGEVENCILFRGVQIGKGAVVRNSIIMQGTYISEGVHLDCVIADKSVVVRPHKTVTGTSTYPVYIGKGIVI
;
A
#
# COMPACT_ATOMS: atom_id res chain seq x y z
N ARG A 1 0.21 -13.25 30.43
CA ARG A 1 -0.53 -14.35 31.08
C ARG A 1 -1.85 -14.64 30.36
N LEU A 2 -2.71 -13.64 30.06
CA LEU A 2 -3.98 -13.84 29.34
C LEU A 2 -3.76 -14.42 27.93
N ILE A 3 -2.80 -13.89 27.18
CA ILE A 3 -2.46 -14.39 25.84
C ILE A 3 -1.99 -15.84 25.88
N ASN A 4 -1.12 -16.19 26.83
CA ASN A 4 -0.63 -17.57 26.96
C ASN A 4 -1.79 -18.55 27.29
N ASN A 5 -2.74 -18.13 28.13
CA ASN A 5 -3.93 -18.94 28.38
C ASN A 5 -4.80 -19.08 27.15
N ALA A 6 -5.00 -18.01 26.38
CA ALA A 6 -5.77 -18.05 25.12
C ALA A 6 -5.12 -19.00 24.11
N VAL A 7 -3.81 -18.94 23.95
CA VAL A 7 -3.07 -19.84 23.07
C VAL A 7 -3.21 -21.31 23.52
N SER A 8 -3.11 -21.59 24.82
CA SER A 8 -3.28 -22.96 25.34
C SER A 8 -4.69 -23.52 25.15
N LEU A 9 -5.67 -22.65 24.97
CA LEU A 9 -7.07 -23.00 24.75
C LEU A 9 -7.49 -22.93 23.25
N ASN A 10 -6.54 -22.75 22.32
CA ASN A 10 -6.79 -22.55 20.88
C ASN A 10 -7.80 -21.42 20.61
N GLN A 11 -7.67 -20.32 21.32
CA GLN A 11 -8.51 -19.12 21.14
C GLN A 11 -7.82 -18.18 20.15
N ASP A 12 -8.50 -17.81 19.07
CA ASP A 12 -7.93 -17.05 17.97
C ASP A 12 -8.26 -15.55 18.02
N SER A 13 -9.41 -15.19 18.60
CA SER A 13 -9.88 -13.81 18.60
C SER A 13 -9.56 -13.11 19.93
N PHE A 14 -8.68 -12.11 19.87
CA PHE A 14 -8.35 -11.31 21.05
C PHE A 14 -9.59 -10.62 21.64
N VAL A 15 -10.45 -10.05 20.81
CA VAL A 15 -11.64 -9.34 21.27
C VAL A 15 -12.68 -10.31 21.84
N ARG A 16 -13.07 -11.32 21.07
CA ARG A 16 -14.10 -12.27 21.46
C ARG A 16 -13.66 -13.18 22.60
N ASP A 17 -12.48 -13.79 22.44
CA ASP A 17 -12.08 -14.89 23.31
C ASP A 17 -11.27 -14.41 24.52
N VAL A 18 -10.54 -13.29 24.41
CA VAL A 18 -9.78 -12.75 25.54
C VAL A 18 -10.54 -11.64 26.25
N ILE A 19 -10.99 -10.60 25.53
CA ILE A 19 -11.62 -9.44 26.17
C ILE A 19 -13.02 -9.81 26.70
N GLN A 20 -13.91 -10.28 25.83
CA GLN A 20 -15.32 -10.53 26.21
C GLN A 20 -15.46 -11.57 27.32
N HIS A 21 -14.67 -12.65 27.28
CA HIS A 21 -14.70 -13.66 28.34
C HIS A 21 -14.16 -13.18 29.69
N ASN A 22 -13.39 -12.13 29.71
CA ASN A 22 -12.78 -11.60 30.95
C ASN A 22 -13.38 -10.28 31.43
N LEU A 23 -14.45 -9.76 30.80
CA LEU A 23 -15.08 -8.48 31.16
C LEU A 23 -15.48 -8.37 32.64
N LYS A 24 -15.93 -9.48 33.25
CA LYS A 24 -16.33 -9.51 34.67
C LYS A 24 -15.13 -9.61 35.64
N ARG A 25 -13.96 -9.97 35.15
CA ARG A 25 -12.78 -10.25 35.96
C ARG A 25 -11.68 -9.22 35.85
N LEU A 26 -11.66 -8.48 34.75
CA LEU A 26 -10.64 -7.48 34.43
C LEU A 26 -11.25 -6.08 34.40
N ASN A 27 -10.49 -5.12 34.89
CA ASN A 27 -10.78 -3.71 34.69
C ASN A 27 -10.30 -3.33 33.29
N ILE A 28 -11.24 -3.21 32.34
CA ILE A 28 -10.94 -2.89 30.94
C ILE A 28 -11.44 -1.48 30.68
N TYR A 29 -10.54 -0.63 30.19
CA TYR A 29 -10.82 0.75 29.85
C TYR A 29 -10.61 0.97 28.35
N GLY A 30 -11.49 1.74 27.71
CA GLY A 30 -11.28 2.24 26.36
C GLY A 30 -10.29 3.39 26.38
N TYR A 31 -9.32 3.37 25.45
CA TYR A 31 -8.44 4.50 25.18
C TYR A 31 -8.77 5.06 23.80
N GLU A 32 -9.23 6.31 23.75
CA GLU A 32 -9.48 7.00 22.49
C GLU A 32 -8.17 7.47 21.90
N VAL A 33 -7.87 6.97 20.71
CA VAL A 33 -6.67 7.40 19.97
C VAL A 33 -7.07 8.61 19.12
N SER A 34 -6.45 9.75 19.40
CA SER A 34 -6.54 10.93 18.54
C SER A 34 -5.54 10.79 17.39
N GLY A 35 -5.97 11.11 16.17
CA GLY A 35 -5.11 11.12 15.00
C GLY A 35 -5.39 10.00 14.00
N PHE A 36 -4.54 9.90 12.96
CA PHE A 36 -4.71 8.94 11.89
C PHE A 36 -4.58 7.50 12.41
N THR A 37 -5.68 6.78 12.35
CA THR A 37 -5.77 5.36 12.72
C THR A 37 -6.50 4.59 11.64
N SER A 38 -6.05 3.39 11.32
CA SER A 38 -6.63 2.58 10.27
C SER A 38 -6.54 1.10 10.56
N VAL A 39 -7.51 0.34 10.09
CA VAL A 39 -7.56 -1.13 10.20
C VAL A 39 -7.61 -1.72 8.81
N PHE A 40 -6.67 -2.61 8.50
CA PHE A 40 -6.63 -3.38 7.26
C PHE A 40 -7.40 -4.70 7.48
N ASP A 41 -8.62 -4.79 6.99
CA ASP A 41 -9.46 -5.99 7.10
C ASP A 41 -9.86 -6.59 5.73
N SER A 42 -9.61 -5.86 4.66
CA SER A 42 -9.95 -6.25 3.30
C SER A 42 -8.98 -5.63 2.28
N LEU A 43 -9.03 -6.12 1.04
CA LEU A 43 -8.29 -5.51 -0.07
C LEU A 43 -8.77 -4.07 -0.34
N GLN A 44 -10.07 -3.84 -0.19
CA GLN A 44 -10.65 -2.52 -0.34
C GLN A 44 -10.12 -1.55 0.73
N SER A 45 -10.15 -1.95 2.01
CA SER A 45 -9.63 -1.10 3.08
C SER A 45 -8.13 -0.81 2.91
N TYR A 46 -7.35 -1.80 2.44
CA TYR A 46 -5.95 -1.59 2.10
C TYR A 46 -5.78 -0.52 1.01
N TYR A 47 -6.59 -0.59 -0.05
CA TYR A 47 -6.56 0.37 -1.14
C TYR A 47 -6.93 1.78 -0.65
N ASP A 48 -8.07 1.92 0.01
CA ASP A 48 -8.60 3.21 0.46
C ASP A 48 -7.66 3.91 1.45
N ILE A 49 -7.16 3.15 2.45
CA ILE A 49 -6.23 3.67 3.45
C ILE A 49 -4.90 4.06 2.81
N SER A 50 -4.37 3.24 1.91
CA SER A 50 -3.13 3.55 1.21
C SER A 50 -3.28 4.81 0.35
N MET A 51 -4.35 4.92 -0.43
CA MET A 51 -4.62 6.09 -1.28
C MET A 51 -4.87 7.36 -0.45
N SER A 52 -5.41 7.24 0.76
CA SER A 52 -5.57 8.40 1.65
C SER A 52 -4.25 9.03 2.09
N LEU A 53 -3.12 8.30 1.99
CA LEU A 53 -1.79 8.83 2.26
C LEU A 53 -1.28 9.79 1.17
N LEU A 54 -1.96 9.89 0.04
CA LEU A 54 -1.69 10.92 -0.97
C LEU A 54 -2.11 12.30 -0.48
N ASP A 55 -2.98 12.38 0.52
CA ASP A 55 -3.26 13.64 1.23
C ASP A 55 -2.05 13.96 2.13
N PRO A 56 -1.41 15.13 1.94
CA PRO A 56 -0.27 15.53 2.75
C PRO A 56 -0.55 15.58 4.25
N ALA A 57 -1.79 15.90 4.67
CA ALA A 57 -2.15 15.96 6.08
C ALA A 57 -2.07 14.57 6.72
N ASN A 58 -2.66 13.55 6.10
CA ASN A 58 -2.60 12.16 6.56
C ASN A 58 -1.16 11.62 6.57
N CYS A 59 -0.41 11.92 5.52
CA CYS A 59 0.98 11.50 5.40
C CYS A 59 1.85 12.11 6.50
N GLN A 60 1.72 13.41 6.78
CA GLN A 60 2.46 14.10 7.84
C GLN A 60 2.09 13.60 9.23
N GLU A 61 0.83 13.26 9.47
CA GLU A 61 0.38 12.74 10.74
C GLU A 61 0.92 11.34 11.03
N LEU A 62 1.03 10.49 10.00
CA LEU A 62 1.58 9.14 10.13
C LEU A 62 3.11 9.15 10.26
N PHE A 63 3.81 9.97 9.47
CA PHE A 63 5.29 10.01 9.42
C PHE A 63 5.86 11.21 10.17
N THR A 64 5.67 11.23 11.48
CA THR A 64 6.21 12.30 12.34
C THR A 64 7.65 12.02 12.76
N ARG A 65 8.43 13.09 13.01
CA ARG A 65 9.79 12.94 13.55
C ARG A 65 9.81 12.39 14.97
N GLU A 66 8.78 12.65 15.74
CA GLU A 66 8.66 12.22 17.15
C GLU A 66 8.31 10.73 17.26
N ARG A 67 7.66 10.16 16.24
CA ARG A 67 7.28 8.75 16.17
C ARG A 67 7.72 8.14 14.84
N PRO A 68 9.05 7.97 14.63
CA PRO A 68 9.56 7.49 13.35
C PRO A 68 9.15 6.04 13.10
N VAL A 69 8.77 5.77 11.86
CA VAL A 69 8.50 4.41 11.39
C VAL A 69 9.81 3.82 10.88
N TYR A 70 10.33 2.82 11.58
CA TYR A 70 11.57 2.15 11.17
C TYR A 70 11.29 1.11 10.11
N THR A 71 11.96 1.25 8.97
CA THR A 71 11.90 0.31 7.86
C THR A 71 13.29 -0.21 7.55
N LYS A 72 13.38 -1.30 6.77
CA LYS A 72 14.67 -1.81 6.30
C LYS A 72 15.35 -0.76 5.41
N VAL A 73 16.53 -0.30 5.82
CA VAL A 73 17.34 0.62 5.03
C VAL A 73 17.86 -0.10 3.78
N ARG A 74 17.77 0.56 2.63
CA ARG A 74 18.33 0.13 1.35
C ARG A 74 18.95 1.34 0.67
N ASP A 75 20.14 1.14 0.09
CA ASP A 75 20.84 2.17 -0.67
C ASP A 75 20.42 2.05 -2.15
N ASP A 76 19.14 2.30 -2.42
CA ASP A 76 18.64 2.35 -3.79
C ASP A 76 18.97 3.73 -4.42
N MET A 77 19.11 3.80 -5.73
CA MET A 77 19.34 5.06 -6.43
C MET A 77 18.13 5.99 -6.29
N PRO A 78 18.29 7.30 -6.39
CA PRO A 78 17.16 8.22 -6.51
C PRO A 78 16.23 7.85 -7.66
N ALA A 79 14.96 8.23 -7.56
CA ALA A 79 14.01 8.03 -8.65
C ALA A 79 14.42 8.86 -9.88
N ILE A 80 14.31 8.26 -11.07
CA ILE A 80 14.65 8.86 -12.36
C ILE A 80 13.36 9.12 -13.15
N TYR A 81 13.25 10.32 -13.70
CA TYR A 81 12.13 10.74 -14.53
C TYR A 81 12.61 11.01 -15.95
N GLY A 82 12.06 10.30 -16.94
CA GLY A 82 12.35 10.50 -18.36
C GLY A 82 11.80 11.84 -18.88
N LEU A 83 12.33 12.30 -20.02
CA LEU A 83 11.99 13.60 -20.60
C LEU A 83 10.49 13.76 -20.93
N GLY A 84 9.79 12.67 -21.23
CA GLY A 84 8.37 12.67 -21.55
C GLY A 84 7.48 12.23 -20.40
N SER A 85 8.03 12.04 -19.20
CA SER A 85 7.26 11.59 -18.06
C SER A 85 6.44 12.72 -17.43
N THR A 86 5.27 12.35 -16.93
CA THR A 86 4.42 13.25 -16.13
C THR A 86 4.03 12.53 -14.85
N VAL A 87 4.34 13.13 -13.71
CA VAL A 87 3.98 12.57 -12.40
C VAL A 87 3.19 13.60 -11.61
N LYS A 88 1.97 13.24 -11.19
CA LYS A 88 1.07 14.12 -10.44
C LYS A 88 0.53 13.38 -9.22
N ASN A 89 0.44 14.09 -8.09
CA ASN A 89 -0.17 13.63 -6.85
C ASN A 89 0.18 12.18 -6.50
N SER A 90 1.48 11.84 -6.47
CA SER A 90 1.94 10.46 -6.32
C SER A 90 3.08 10.36 -5.32
N LEU A 91 3.12 9.29 -4.55
CA LEU A 91 4.24 8.93 -3.70
C LEU A 91 5.16 7.98 -4.47
N VAL A 92 6.39 8.41 -4.69
CA VAL A 92 7.39 7.64 -5.46
C VAL A 92 8.58 7.32 -4.57
N ALA A 93 8.86 6.04 -4.37
CA ALA A 93 10.00 5.58 -3.60
C ALA A 93 11.29 5.53 -4.44
N ASP A 94 12.42 5.35 -3.76
CA ASP A 94 13.74 5.27 -4.36
C ASP A 94 13.85 4.13 -5.39
N GLY A 95 14.76 4.29 -6.36
CA GLY A 95 15.05 3.29 -7.40
C GLY A 95 14.01 3.20 -8.51
N CYS A 96 12.98 4.06 -8.50
CA CYS A 96 11.97 4.06 -9.56
C CYS A 96 12.52 4.70 -10.84
N SER A 97 12.08 4.18 -12.01
CA SER A 97 12.32 4.77 -13.33
C SER A 97 11.00 4.98 -14.03
N ILE A 98 10.69 6.23 -14.41
CA ILE A 98 9.38 6.61 -14.95
C ILE A 98 9.55 7.31 -16.29
N ASP A 99 9.09 6.67 -17.38
CA ASP A 99 9.04 7.21 -18.73
C ASP A 99 7.61 7.41 -19.26
N GLY A 100 6.60 7.26 -18.40
CA GLY A 100 5.18 7.38 -18.70
C GLY A 100 4.46 8.42 -17.87
N GLU A 101 3.13 8.32 -17.86
CA GLU A 101 2.24 9.16 -17.06
C GLU A 101 1.82 8.43 -15.78
N VAL A 102 1.98 9.10 -14.64
CA VAL A 102 1.61 8.57 -13.32
C VAL A 102 0.77 9.61 -12.59
N GLU A 103 -0.42 9.25 -12.17
CA GLU A 103 -1.35 10.16 -11.49
C GLU A 103 -2.08 9.45 -10.35
N ASN A 104 -2.10 10.05 -9.17
CA ASN A 104 -2.72 9.51 -7.95
C ASN A 104 -2.22 8.09 -7.65
N CYS A 105 -0.93 7.87 -7.59
CA CYS A 105 -0.34 6.53 -7.42
C CYS A 105 0.63 6.45 -6.25
N ILE A 106 0.80 5.24 -5.75
CA ILE A 106 1.86 4.91 -4.81
C ILE A 106 2.79 3.91 -5.49
N LEU A 107 4.03 4.34 -5.77
CA LEU A 107 5.07 3.52 -6.38
C LEU A 107 6.10 3.13 -5.34
N PHE A 108 6.21 1.83 -5.08
CA PHE A 108 7.22 1.29 -4.18
C PHE A 108 8.59 1.20 -4.87
N ARG A 109 9.63 0.87 -4.11
CA ARG A 109 11.02 0.86 -4.55
C ARG A 109 11.26 0.04 -5.81
N GLY A 110 12.04 0.60 -6.74
CA GLY A 110 12.47 -0.10 -7.94
C GLY A 110 11.37 -0.39 -8.95
N VAL A 111 10.27 0.34 -8.91
CA VAL A 111 9.21 0.25 -9.93
C VAL A 111 9.69 0.90 -11.22
N GLN A 112 9.42 0.24 -12.33
CA GLN A 112 9.75 0.75 -13.67
C GLN A 112 8.47 0.96 -14.47
N ILE A 113 8.28 2.18 -14.98
CA ILE A 113 7.16 2.58 -15.82
C ILE A 113 7.71 2.90 -17.22
N GLY A 114 7.33 2.10 -18.20
CA GLY A 114 7.78 2.21 -19.58
C GLY A 114 7.19 3.39 -20.32
N LYS A 115 7.77 3.67 -21.50
CA LYS A 115 7.41 4.79 -22.36
C LYS A 115 5.94 4.74 -22.78
N GLY A 116 5.23 5.86 -22.60
CA GLY A 116 3.84 5.98 -22.99
C GLY A 116 2.87 5.12 -22.15
N ALA A 117 3.35 4.50 -21.07
CA ALA A 117 2.45 3.86 -20.11
C ALA A 117 1.68 4.92 -19.32
N VAL A 118 0.44 4.63 -18.99
CA VAL A 118 -0.45 5.48 -18.18
C VAL A 118 -0.89 4.70 -16.96
N VAL A 119 -0.54 5.16 -15.79
CA VAL A 119 -0.88 4.52 -14.51
C VAL A 119 -1.62 5.53 -13.65
N ARG A 120 -2.85 5.19 -13.29
CA ARG A 120 -3.72 6.06 -12.50
C ARG A 120 -4.31 5.31 -11.31
N ASN A 121 -4.55 6.05 -10.22
CA ASN A 121 -5.28 5.56 -9.04
C ASN A 121 -4.79 4.17 -8.59
N SER A 122 -3.48 3.92 -8.61
CA SER A 122 -2.94 2.57 -8.47
C SER A 122 -1.83 2.47 -7.43
N ILE A 123 -1.70 1.29 -6.86
CA ILE A 123 -0.64 0.94 -5.91
C ILE A 123 0.25 -0.09 -6.58
N ILE A 124 1.49 0.28 -6.90
CA ILE A 124 2.45 -0.56 -7.59
C ILE A 124 3.58 -0.94 -6.62
N MET A 125 3.66 -2.21 -6.26
CA MET A 125 4.60 -2.67 -5.27
C MET A 125 6.00 -2.95 -5.87
N GLN A 126 6.93 -3.18 -4.98
CA GLN A 126 8.37 -3.26 -5.23
C GLN A 126 8.76 -4.12 -6.41
N GLY A 127 9.67 -3.59 -7.26
CA GLY A 127 10.29 -4.32 -8.36
C GLY A 127 9.33 -4.71 -9.49
N THR A 128 8.18 -4.07 -9.56
CA THR A 128 7.20 -4.29 -10.62
C THR A 128 7.62 -3.54 -11.87
N TYR A 129 7.47 -4.20 -13.02
CA TYR A 129 7.78 -3.67 -14.34
C TYR A 129 6.50 -3.48 -15.17
N ILE A 130 6.20 -2.24 -15.49
CA ILE A 130 5.09 -1.84 -16.36
C ILE A 130 5.69 -1.48 -17.71
N SER A 131 5.41 -2.27 -18.74
CA SER A 131 5.98 -2.09 -20.08
C SER A 131 5.41 -0.88 -20.81
N GLU A 132 5.92 -0.62 -22.00
CA GLU A 132 5.46 0.49 -22.84
C GLU A 132 3.98 0.41 -23.23
N GLY A 133 3.31 1.56 -23.32
CA GLY A 133 1.93 1.67 -23.77
C GLY A 133 0.89 0.94 -22.90
N VAL A 134 1.22 0.57 -21.68
CA VAL A 134 0.31 -0.07 -20.73
C VAL A 134 -0.62 0.97 -20.12
N HIS A 135 -1.89 0.60 -19.92
CA HIS A 135 -2.87 1.40 -19.19
C HIS A 135 -3.34 0.68 -17.94
N LEU A 136 -3.07 1.27 -16.77
CA LEU A 136 -3.55 0.77 -15.48
C LEU A 136 -4.40 1.83 -14.80
N ASP A 137 -5.57 1.43 -14.29
CA ASP A 137 -6.43 2.30 -13.49
C ASP A 137 -7.08 1.50 -12.35
N CYS A 138 -7.02 1.99 -11.12
CA CYS A 138 -7.52 1.32 -9.92
C CYS A 138 -6.96 -0.11 -9.77
N VAL A 139 -5.62 -0.25 -9.83
CA VAL A 139 -4.92 -1.54 -9.76
C VAL A 139 -4.01 -1.59 -8.54
N ILE A 140 -3.98 -2.73 -7.87
CA ILE A 140 -2.96 -3.10 -6.88
C ILE A 140 -2.08 -4.17 -7.51
N ALA A 141 -0.89 -3.82 -7.96
CA ALA A 141 0.10 -4.77 -8.45
C ALA A 141 1.07 -5.13 -7.31
N ASP A 142 1.10 -6.41 -6.92
CA ASP A 142 2.01 -6.90 -5.89
C ASP A 142 3.47 -6.95 -6.42
N LYS A 143 4.39 -7.39 -5.59
CA LYS A 143 5.84 -7.37 -5.85
C LYS A 143 6.22 -8.18 -7.09
N SER A 144 7.15 -7.62 -7.87
CA SER A 144 7.74 -8.30 -9.02
C SER A 144 6.73 -8.73 -10.09
N VAL A 145 5.64 -7.99 -10.23
CA VAL A 145 4.69 -8.16 -11.33
C VAL A 145 5.33 -7.62 -12.63
N VAL A 146 5.04 -8.27 -13.74
CA VAL A 146 5.41 -7.78 -15.07
C VAL A 146 4.15 -7.63 -15.91
N VAL A 147 3.88 -6.40 -16.34
CA VAL A 147 2.80 -6.11 -17.29
C VAL A 147 3.41 -5.93 -18.67
N ARG A 148 3.02 -6.81 -19.60
CA ARG A 148 3.52 -6.81 -20.98
C ARG A 148 3.02 -5.59 -21.76
N PRO A 149 3.71 -5.20 -22.87
CA PRO A 149 3.36 -4.03 -23.63
C PRO A 149 1.90 -3.98 -24.09
N HIS A 150 1.36 -2.75 -24.14
CA HIS A 150 0.03 -2.44 -24.67
C HIS A 150 -1.15 -3.14 -23.98
N LYS A 151 -0.96 -3.58 -22.73
CA LYS A 151 -2.04 -4.14 -21.91
C LYS A 151 -2.86 -3.03 -21.25
N THR A 152 -4.15 -3.30 -21.08
CA THR A 152 -5.06 -2.45 -20.32
C THR A 152 -5.66 -3.26 -19.18
N VAL A 153 -5.54 -2.76 -17.96
CA VAL A 153 -6.19 -3.34 -16.77
C VAL A 153 -6.85 -2.22 -16.00
N THR A 154 -8.15 -2.32 -15.84
CA THR A 154 -8.95 -1.29 -15.18
C THR A 154 -9.86 -1.90 -14.14
N GLY A 155 -9.73 -1.43 -12.92
CA GLY A 155 -10.68 -1.68 -11.84
C GLY A 155 -11.59 -0.48 -11.60
N THR A 156 -12.18 -0.43 -10.42
CA THR A 156 -12.93 0.73 -9.93
C THR A 156 -12.43 1.09 -8.52
N SER A 157 -12.68 2.29 -8.07
CA SER A 157 -12.31 2.72 -6.72
C SER A 157 -12.93 1.85 -5.62
N THR A 158 -14.10 1.27 -5.88
CA THR A 158 -14.81 0.38 -4.94
C THR A 158 -14.45 -1.10 -5.13
N TYR A 159 -13.72 -1.44 -6.18
CA TYR A 159 -13.28 -2.79 -6.48
C TYR A 159 -11.97 -2.75 -7.30
N PRO A 160 -10.83 -2.49 -6.65
CA PRO A 160 -9.54 -2.46 -7.33
C PRO A 160 -9.14 -3.85 -7.83
N VAL A 161 -8.51 -3.91 -8.99
CA VAL A 161 -7.96 -5.17 -9.53
C VAL A 161 -6.67 -5.50 -8.80
N TYR A 162 -6.59 -6.70 -8.22
CA TYR A 162 -5.37 -7.20 -7.59
C TYR A 162 -4.61 -8.15 -8.50
N ILE A 163 -3.34 -7.87 -8.73
CA ILE A 163 -2.42 -8.72 -9.48
C ILE A 163 -1.41 -9.29 -8.48
N GLY A 164 -1.42 -10.61 -8.31
CA GLY A 164 -0.59 -11.31 -7.33
C GLY A 164 0.90 -11.26 -7.65
N LYS A 165 1.72 -11.47 -6.61
CA LYS A 165 3.18 -11.42 -6.67
C LYS A 165 3.78 -12.29 -7.78
N GLY A 166 4.69 -11.71 -8.56
CA GLY A 166 5.46 -12.41 -9.60
C GLY A 166 4.64 -12.81 -10.83
N ILE A 167 3.39 -12.36 -10.92
CA ILE A 167 2.55 -12.65 -12.10
C ILE A 167 3.03 -11.83 -13.30
N VAL A 168 2.99 -12.47 -14.47
CA VAL A 168 3.23 -11.85 -15.77
C VAL A 168 1.92 -11.84 -16.56
N ILE A 169 1.44 -10.67 -16.96
CA ILE A 169 0.19 -10.51 -17.73
C ILE A 169 0.44 -9.83 -19.08
#